data_e5636bb48626400bfb7870cc9ed303b1
#
_entry.id   e5636bb48626400bfb7870cc9ed303b1
#
_cell.length_a   1.000
_cell.length_b   1.000
_cell.length_c   1.000
_cell.angle_alpha   90.00
_cell.angle_beta   90.00
_cell.angle_gamma   90.00
#
_symmetry.space_group_name_H-M   'P 1'
#
loop_
_entity.id
_entity.type
_entity.pdbx_description
1 polymer ?
#
loop_
_entity_poly.entity_id
_entity_poly.type
_entity_poly.pdbx_seq_one_letter_code
_entity_poly.pdbx_strand_id
1 'polypeptide(L)'
;MNFTEEIARRRTFGIISHPDAGKTTLTEKLLLFGGAIQEAGAVKSHKIKKSATSDFMEIEKQRGISVSTSVLAFNYKGIKINILDTPGHKDFAEDTFRTLTAVDSVIVVIDVAKGVEEQTEKLVEVCRMREIPIIVFINKLDREGKDGFDLLDELEKKLNFKVCPLSFPIGMGYDFQGIYNLWEKNLMLFEEENKQRIANSVKIDKINDPLLNDLIGQTAAEKLNEEVEIINEVYPKFSKEDYLKCNQQPVFFGSALNNFGVKELLDCFISIAPAPMNKISDERIIKPNESKFSGFIFKIHANMDPKHRDRLAFIKIVSGKFKRNTPYHHVRLEKKFKFSSPNAFFAEKKEIVNESFPGDIVGVHDSGNFKIGDTFTEGEKIIFKGIPSFSPEHFRYINNLDPMKSKQLAKGIVQLMDEGVAQLFILEMNGRKVIGTVGALQFEVIQYRLEHEYGAKCSYENLNIFKACWVETESKKNKEFIDFKKLKNKFLAKDKNNQLVFLSDSSFSLEMTKQKFPTLKFHYKSEF
;
A
#
# COMPACT_ATOMS: atom_id res chain seq x y z
N MET A 1 0.77 -10.46 -29.58
CA MET A 1 1.14 -11.26 -28.40
C MET A 1 -0.05 -12.12 -28.01
N ASN A 2 0.20 -13.34 -27.55
CA ASN A 2 -0.88 -14.20 -27.07
C ASN A 2 -1.27 -13.81 -25.63
N PHE A 3 -2.38 -14.35 -25.11
CA PHE A 3 -2.92 -14.00 -23.79
C PHE A 3 -1.94 -14.34 -22.64
N THR A 4 -1.25 -15.48 -22.75
CA THR A 4 -0.28 -15.93 -21.73
C THR A 4 0.97 -15.02 -21.69
N GLU A 5 1.45 -14.60 -22.86
CA GLU A 5 2.57 -13.65 -22.96
C GLU A 5 2.22 -12.30 -22.32
N GLU A 6 0.99 -11.82 -22.54
CA GLU A 6 0.52 -10.58 -21.92
C GLU A 6 0.49 -10.67 -20.38
N ILE A 7 0.07 -11.80 -19.82
CA ILE A 7 0.12 -12.03 -18.36
C ILE A 7 1.57 -12.05 -17.89
N ALA A 8 2.45 -12.80 -18.56
CA ALA A 8 3.85 -12.97 -18.16
C ALA A 8 4.64 -11.65 -18.13
N ARG A 9 4.22 -10.64 -18.92
CA ARG A 9 4.84 -9.31 -18.98
C ARG A 9 4.41 -8.35 -17.87
N ARG A 10 3.54 -8.74 -16.95
CA ARG A 10 3.03 -7.83 -15.91
C ARG A 10 3.67 -8.08 -14.58
N ARG A 11 3.98 -6.99 -13.88
CA ARG A 11 4.44 -6.99 -12.50
C ARG A 11 3.62 -5.95 -11.73
N THR A 12 3.06 -6.34 -10.60
CA THR A 12 2.34 -5.41 -9.71
C THR A 12 2.93 -5.50 -8.33
N PHE A 13 3.48 -4.41 -7.85
CA PHE A 13 4.07 -4.39 -6.52
C PHE A 13 3.66 -3.18 -5.70
N GLY A 14 3.68 -3.38 -4.38
CA GLY A 14 3.53 -2.32 -3.39
C GLY A 14 4.88 -1.86 -2.87
N ILE A 15 5.00 -0.58 -2.54
CA ILE A 15 6.14 -0.07 -1.79
C ILE A 15 5.66 0.27 -0.38
N ILE A 16 6.27 -0.36 0.62
CA ILE A 16 5.96 -0.16 2.04
C ILE A 16 7.19 0.27 2.82
N SER A 17 6.98 1.07 3.84
CA SER A 17 8.04 1.55 4.72
C SER A 17 7.45 2.23 5.96
N HIS A 18 8.29 2.52 6.94
CA HIS A 18 7.97 3.55 7.92
C HIS A 18 7.99 4.97 7.30
N PRO A 19 7.44 5.98 7.98
CA PRO A 19 7.50 7.37 7.53
C PRO A 19 8.95 7.84 7.35
N ASP A 20 9.18 8.64 6.32
CA ASP A 20 10.48 9.25 6.00
C ASP A 20 11.59 8.28 5.54
N ALA A 21 11.36 6.99 5.34
CA ALA A 21 12.36 6.06 4.82
C ALA A 21 12.81 6.36 3.38
N GLY A 22 12.10 7.25 2.68
CA GLY A 22 12.40 7.62 1.29
C GLY A 22 11.59 6.84 0.25
N LYS A 23 10.44 6.30 0.64
CA LYS A 23 9.53 5.55 -0.22
C LYS A 23 9.12 6.36 -1.47
N THR A 24 8.55 7.55 -1.29
CA THR A 24 8.14 8.44 -2.38
C THR A 24 9.31 8.81 -3.29
N THR A 25 10.49 9.04 -2.72
CA THR A 25 11.71 9.29 -3.50
C THR A 25 12.07 8.06 -4.35
N LEU A 26 12.01 6.85 -3.79
CA LEU A 26 12.25 5.62 -4.54
C LEU A 26 11.23 5.45 -5.68
N THR A 27 9.94 5.66 -5.40
CA THR A 27 8.88 5.63 -6.43
C THR A 27 9.17 6.56 -7.60
N GLU A 28 9.51 7.83 -7.32
CA GLU A 28 9.87 8.83 -8.34
C GLU A 28 11.09 8.39 -9.17
N LYS A 29 12.10 7.79 -8.54
CA LYS A 29 13.28 7.31 -9.25
C LYS A 29 12.99 6.08 -10.10
N LEU A 30 12.15 5.16 -9.64
CA LEU A 30 11.69 4.03 -10.46
C LEU A 30 10.94 4.50 -11.71
N LEU A 31 10.08 5.52 -11.57
CA LEU A 31 9.38 6.16 -12.71
C LEU A 31 10.36 6.86 -13.67
N LEU A 32 11.38 7.52 -13.14
CA LEU A 32 12.42 8.19 -13.92
C LEU A 32 13.22 7.17 -14.74
N PHE A 33 13.72 6.10 -14.12
CA PHE A 33 14.43 5.04 -14.82
C PHE A 33 13.55 4.28 -15.81
N GLY A 34 12.27 4.17 -15.53
CA GLY A 34 11.27 3.65 -16.45
C GLY A 34 10.95 4.58 -17.61
N GLY A 35 11.50 5.80 -17.66
CA GLY A 35 11.21 6.81 -18.67
C GLY A 35 9.78 7.36 -18.63
N ALA A 36 9.07 7.15 -17.52
CA ALA A 36 7.69 7.58 -17.35
C ALA A 36 7.57 9.06 -16.97
N ILE A 37 8.61 9.61 -16.33
CA ILE A 37 8.75 11.03 -16.00
C ILE A 37 10.13 11.54 -16.47
N GLN A 38 10.22 12.82 -16.78
CA GLN A 38 11.49 13.44 -17.23
C GLN A 38 12.38 13.89 -16.07
N GLU A 39 11.76 14.29 -14.96
CA GLU A 39 12.42 14.74 -13.75
C GLU A 39 11.71 14.18 -12.52
N ALA A 40 12.47 13.67 -11.56
CA ALA A 40 11.90 13.21 -10.30
C ALA A 40 11.62 14.39 -9.35
N GLY A 41 10.45 14.40 -8.72
CA GLY A 41 10.11 15.32 -7.63
C GLY A 41 10.82 14.95 -6.32
N ALA A 42 11.07 15.91 -5.44
CA ALA A 42 11.64 15.68 -4.12
C ALA A 42 10.70 16.16 -3.00
N VAL A 43 10.47 15.30 -2.02
CA VAL A 43 9.52 15.55 -0.91
C VAL A 43 10.05 16.60 0.09
N LYS A 44 11.37 16.81 0.19
CA LYS A 44 11.97 17.68 1.21
C LYS A 44 13.08 18.58 0.67
N SER A 45 12.76 19.44 -0.29
CA SER A 45 13.66 20.54 -0.60
C SER A 45 12.85 21.83 -0.71
N HIS A 46 13.06 22.75 0.22
CA HIS A 46 12.52 24.11 0.14
C HIS A 46 12.95 24.87 -1.14
N LYS A 47 13.79 24.28 -1.97
CA LYS A 47 14.31 24.87 -3.21
C LYS A 47 13.74 24.26 -4.50
N ILE A 48 13.03 23.13 -4.43
CA ILE A 48 12.45 22.46 -5.62
C ILE A 48 10.95 22.72 -5.65
N LYS A 49 10.47 23.42 -6.67
CA LYS A 49 9.06 23.80 -6.86
C LYS A 49 8.16 22.65 -7.34
N LYS A 50 8.68 21.44 -7.60
CA LYS A 50 7.90 20.30 -8.15
C LYS A 50 7.57 19.32 -7.03
N SER A 51 6.28 19.10 -6.75
CA SER A 51 5.82 18.05 -5.84
C SER A 51 6.00 16.67 -6.48
N ALA A 52 6.07 15.61 -5.65
CA ALA A 52 6.16 14.24 -6.14
C ALA A 52 4.91 13.86 -6.96
N THR A 53 5.10 13.07 -8.01
CA THR A 53 4.02 12.58 -8.88
C THR A 53 3.04 11.67 -8.12
N SER A 54 3.52 10.98 -7.10
CA SER A 54 2.71 10.12 -6.23
C SER A 54 1.81 10.91 -5.26
N ASP A 55 2.19 12.14 -4.87
CA ASP A 55 1.42 12.98 -3.95
C ASP A 55 0.46 13.89 -4.74
N PHE A 56 -0.74 13.40 -5.03
CA PHE A 56 -1.70 14.11 -5.88
C PHE A 56 -2.67 15.00 -5.10
N MET A 57 -2.89 14.73 -3.80
CA MET A 57 -3.74 15.56 -2.95
C MET A 57 -3.02 16.82 -2.47
N GLU A 58 -3.75 17.94 -2.41
CA GLU A 58 -3.18 19.20 -1.92
C GLU A 58 -2.71 19.11 -0.46
N ILE A 59 -3.42 18.36 0.37
CA ILE A 59 -3.03 18.12 1.77
C ILE A 59 -1.74 17.30 1.88
N GLU A 60 -1.49 16.36 0.97
CA GLU A 60 -0.24 15.59 0.91
C GLU A 60 0.95 16.52 0.60
N LYS A 61 0.77 17.40 -0.38
CA LYS A 61 1.78 18.40 -0.78
C LYS A 61 2.09 19.40 0.32
N GLN A 62 1.07 19.88 1.02
CA GLN A 62 1.23 20.83 2.13
C GLN A 62 1.93 20.20 3.34
N ARG A 63 1.63 18.96 3.65
CA ARG A 63 2.19 18.26 4.81
C ARG A 63 3.44 17.45 4.52
N GLY A 64 3.73 17.16 3.25
CA GLY A 64 4.85 16.32 2.81
C GLY A 64 4.74 14.88 3.27
N ILE A 65 3.52 14.36 3.44
CA ILE A 65 3.22 12.96 3.78
C ILE A 65 2.15 12.41 2.85
N SER A 66 2.34 11.19 2.35
CA SER A 66 1.31 10.50 1.57
C SER A 66 0.19 10.02 2.51
N VAL A 67 -1.04 10.32 2.15
CA VAL A 67 -2.26 10.02 2.91
C VAL A 67 -3.00 8.83 2.30
N SER A 68 -2.88 8.65 0.99
CA SER A 68 -3.58 7.65 0.21
C SER A 68 -2.65 6.96 -0.77
N THR A 69 -2.90 5.69 -1.07
CA THR A 69 -2.12 4.94 -2.05
C THR A 69 -2.25 5.55 -3.44
N SER A 70 -1.13 5.78 -4.11
CA SER A 70 -1.08 6.15 -5.52
C SER A 70 -0.92 4.93 -6.40
N VAL A 71 -1.65 4.89 -7.51
CA VAL A 71 -1.56 3.85 -8.53
C VAL A 71 -0.82 4.42 -9.74
N LEU A 72 0.33 3.86 -10.07
CA LEU A 72 1.21 4.33 -11.13
C LEU A 72 1.61 3.16 -12.01
N ALA A 73 1.77 3.37 -13.31
CA ALA A 73 2.23 2.34 -14.23
C ALA A 73 3.27 2.89 -15.21
N PHE A 74 4.15 2.03 -15.66
CA PHE A 74 5.11 2.32 -16.74
C PHE A 74 5.58 1.04 -17.41
N ASN A 75 6.24 1.18 -18.57
CA ASN A 75 6.87 0.07 -19.27
C ASN A 75 8.39 0.14 -19.11
N TYR A 76 9.02 -0.97 -18.74
CA TYR A 76 10.47 -1.08 -18.62
C TYR A 76 10.97 -2.39 -19.21
N LYS A 77 11.91 -2.34 -20.15
CA LYS A 77 12.49 -3.53 -20.84
C LYS A 77 11.43 -4.55 -21.29
N GLY A 78 10.30 -4.05 -21.82
CA GLY A 78 9.21 -4.91 -22.32
C GLY A 78 8.26 -5.44 -21.24
N ILE A 79 8.51 -5.17 -19.96
CA ILE A 79 7.63 -5.51 -18.85
C ILE A 79 6.74 -4.30 -18.51
N LYS A 80 5.44 -4.52 -18.32
CA LYS A 80 4.51 -3.53 -17.78
C LYS A 80 4.50 -3.62 -16.26
N ILE A 81 4.86 -2.54 -15.61
CA ILE A 81 4.99 -2.44 -14.17
C ILE A 81 3.85 -1.58 -13.62
N ASN A 82 3.16 -2.08 -12.60
CA ASN A 82 2.18 -1.33 -11.82
C ASN A 82 2.75 -1.15 -10.40
N ILE A 83 2.93 0.10 -9.99
CA ILE A 83 3.37 0.48 -8.64
C ILE A 83 2.16 0.94 -7.84
N LEU A 84 2.07 0.44 -6.61
CA LEU A 84 1.14 0.92 -5.59
C LEU A 84 1.98 1.57 -4.48
N ASP A 85 2.11 2.89 -4.56
CA ASP A 85 2.84 3.68 -3.55
C ASP A 85 1.94 3.94 -2.35
N THR A 86 2.19 3.24 -1.24
CA THR A 86 1.33 3.24 -0.06
C THR A 86 1.69 4.36 0.92
N PRO A 87 0.75 4.85 1.76
CA PRO A 87 1.11 5.74 2.86
C PRO A 87 2.06 5.06 3.84
N GLY A 88 3.09 5.80 4.31
CA GLY A 88 4.03 5.29 5.32
C GLY A 88 3.56 5.47 6.76
N HIS A 89 2.62 6.40 7.03
CA HIS A 89 2.19 6.75 8.37
C HIS A 89 1.19 5.73 8.92
N LYS A 90 1.34 5.33 10.19
CA LYS A 90 0.49 4.33 10.87
C LYS A 90 -1.01 4.66 10.82
N ASP A 91 -1.36 5.94 10.85
CA ASP A 91 -2.75 6.40 10.83
C ASP A 91 -3.47 6.04 9.51
N PHE A 92 -2.71 5.76 8.45
CA PHE A 92 -3.23 5.36 7.13
C PHE A 92 -2.93 3.90 6.79
N ALA A 93 -2.53 3.09 7.78
CA ALA A 93 -2.17 1.68 7.58
C ALA A 93 -3.31 0.85 6.96
N GLU A 94 -4.56 1.21 7.21
CA GLU A 94 -5.72 0.53 6.62
C GLU A 94 -5.73 0.59 5.09
N ASP A 95 -5.39 1.74 4.49
CA ASP A 95 -5.25 1.87 3.03
C ASP A 95 -4.11 1.00 2.50
N THR A 96 -2.98 0.97 3.24
CA THR A 96 -1.85 0.08 2.91
C THR A 96 -2.26 -1.39 2.95
N PHE A 97 -2.95 -1.84 4.00
CA PHE A 97 -3.38 -3.23 4.11
C PHE A 97 -4.37 -3.65 3.01
N ARG A 98 -5.28 -2.76 2.59
CA ARG A 98 -6.16 -3.01 1.44
C ARG A 98 -5.37 -3.08 0.14
N THR A 99 -4.44 -2.17 -0.05
CA THR A 99 -3.56 -2.13 -1.22
C THR A 99 -2.76 -3.42 -1.37
N LEU A 100 -2.27 -4.00 -0.27
CA LEU A 100 -1.55 -5.28 -0.27
C LEU A 100 -2.40 -6.46 -0.79
N THR A 101 -3.72 -6.35 -0.88
CA THR A 101 -4.55 -7.38 -1.54
C THR A 101 -4.39 -7.38 -3.06
N ALA A 102 -4.05 -6.23 -3.64
CA ALA A 102 -3.97 -6.03 -5.08
C ALA A 102 -2.56 -6.25 -5.66
N VAL A 103 -1.55 -6.40 -4.81
CA VAL A 103 -0.16 -6.62 -5.27
C VAL A 103 0.19 -8.10 -5.39
N ASP A 104 1.25 -8.37 -6.15
CA ASP A 104 1.82 -9.70 -6.36
C ASP A 104 3.22 -9.81 -5.74
N SER A 105 3.86 -8.69 -5.36
CA SER A 105 5.11 -8.61 -4.59
C SER A 105 5.21 -7.27 -3.86
N VAL A 106 6.21 -7.11 -2.98
CA VAL A 106 6.41 -5.89 -2.19
C VAL A 106 7.89 -5.52 -2.16
N ILE A 107 8.17 -4.21 -2.22
CA ILE A 107 9.47 -3.64 -1.88
C ILE A 107 9.33 -2.96 -0.52
N VAL A 108 10.13 -3.41 0.45
CA VAL A 108 10.24 -2.82 1.78
C VAL A 108 11.42 -1.86 1.80
N VAL A 109 11.16 -0.58 2.10
CA VAL A 109 12.21 0.43 2.19
C VAL A 109 12.58 0.66 3.64
N ILE A 110 13.86 0.49 3.96
CA ILE A 110 14.45 0.67 5.29
C ILE A 110 15.38 1.87 5.27
N ASP A 111 15.31 2.74 6.27
CA ASP A 111 16.26 3.84 6.47
C ASP A 111 17.52 3.30 7.16
N VAL A 112 18.70 3.50 6.57
CA VAL A 112 19.97 3.02 7.10
C VAL A 112 20.24 3.49 8.54
N ALA A 113 19.81 4.69 8.91
CA ALA A 113 20.02 5.23 10.26
C ALA A 113 19.05 4.68 11.29
N LYS A 114 17.78 4.45 10.89
CA LYS A 114 16.73 4.01 11.79
C LYS A 114 16.65 2.48 11.91
N GLY A 115 16.90 1.77 10.80
CA GLY A 115 16.70 0.32 10.71
C GLY A 115 15.22 -0.06 10.68
N VAL A 116 14.89 -1.21 11.25
CA VAL A 116 13.53 -1.76 11.29
C VAL A 116 12.71 -1.09 12.39
N GLU A 117 11.63 -0.40 12.03
CA GLU A 117 10.69 0.23 12.94
C GLU A 117 9.38 -0.59 13.05
N GLU A 118 8.66 -0.46 14.17
CA GLU A 118 7.44 -1.21 14.51
C GLU A 118 6.38 -1.22 13.39
N GLN A 119 6.21 -0.10 12.69
CA GLN A 119 5.26 -0.04 11.57
C GLN A 119 5.67 -0.97 10.42
N THR A 120 6.97 -1.08 10.14
CA THR A 120 7.49 -1.99 9.12
C THR A 120 7.27 -3.45 9.52
N GLU A 121 7.46 -3.81 10.79
CA GLU A 121 7.19 -5.15 11.31
C GLU A 121 5.74 -5.57 11.06
N LYS A 122 4.78 -4.70 11.42
CA LYS A 122 3.35 -4.95 11.20
C LYS A 122 2.99 -5.14 9.73
N LEU A 123 3.56 -4.33 8.84
CA LEU A 123 3.31 -4.43 7.40
C LEU A 123 3.91 -5.71 6.79
N VAL A 124 5.10 -6.09 7.23
CA VAL A 124 5.78 -7.32 6.81
C VAL A 124 5.02 -8.55 7.28
N GLU A 125 4.49 -8.53 8.51
CA GLU A 125 3.65 -9.62 9.02
C GLU A 125 2.42 -9.86 8.14
N VAL A 126 1.75 -8.78 7.70
CA VAL A 126 0.63 -8.90 6.76
C VAL A 126 1.06 -9.46 5.41
N CYS A 127 2.23 -9.06 4.88
CA CYS A 127 2.77 -9.63 3.65
C CYS A 127 3.02 -11.14 3.82
N ARG A 128 3.58 -11.56 4.96
CA ARG A 128 3.85 -12.98 5.26
C ARG A 128 2.56 -13.79 5.35
N MET A 129 1.54 -13.28 6.09
CA MET A 129 0.22 -13.94 6.19
C MET A 129 -0.46 -14.16 4.84
N ARG A 130 -0.07 -13.38 3.83
CA ARG A 130 -0.62 -13.42 2.46
C ARG A 130 0.31 -14.07 1.45
N GLU A 131 1.42 -14.59 1.91
CA GLU A 131 2.44 -15.22 1.06
C GLU A 131 2.89 -14.29 -0.09
N ILE A 132 3.10 -13.00 0.22
CA ILE A 132 3.57 -12.01 -0.76
C ILE A 132 5.10 -11.96 -0.71
N PRO A 133 5.81 -12.25 -1.81
CA PRO A 133 7.28 -12.15 -1.87
C PRO A 133 7.76 -10.72 -1.61
N ILE A 134 8.84 -10.60 -0.83
CA ILE A 134 9.39 -9.32 -0.37
C ILE A 134 10.83 -9.16 -0.87
N ILE A 135 11.14 -7.97 -1.40
CA ILE A 135 12.50 -7.46 -1.62
C ILE A 135 12.72 -6.31 -0.63
N VAL A 136 13.90 -6.25 -0.03
CA VAL A 136 14.27 -5.16 0.88
C VAL A 136 15.21 -4.20 0.16
N PHE A 137 14.97 -2.90 0.33
CA PHE A 137 15.86 -1.83 -0.12
C PHE A 137 16.30 -0.99 1.07
N ILE A 138 17.55 -1.12 1.48
CA ILE A 138 18.17 -0.31 2.53
C ILE A 138 18.63 1.00 1.89
N ASN A 139 17.97 2.09 2.27
CA ASN A 139 18.04 3.40 1.61
C ASN A 139 18.82 4.40 2.44
N LYS A 140 19.31 5.45 1.79
CA LYS A 140 19.99 6.62 2.36
C LYS A 140 21.43 6.36 2.79
N LEU A 141 22.16 5.51 2.08
CA LEU A 141 23.58 5.28 2.32
C LEU A 141 24.46 6.55 2.21
N ASP A 142 23.93 7.63 1.63
CA ASP A 142 24.53 8.97 1.62
C ASP A 142 24.55 9.65 2.99
N ARG A 143 24.06 8.99 4.04
CA ARG A 143 24.03 9.47 5.41
C ARG A 143 24.69 8.48 6.35
N GLU A 144 25.17 9.00 7.47
CA GLU A 144 25.60 8.16 8.58
C GLU A 144 24.48 7.27 9.08
N GLY A 145 24.77 6.01 9.36
CA GLY A 145 23.78 5.02 9.77
C GLY A 145 24.40 3.81 10.44
N LYS A 146 23.60 2.76 10.57
CA LYS A 146 24.03 1.47 11.11
C LYS A 146 24.92 0.74 10.11
N ASP A 147 25.82 -0.09 10.62
CA ASP A 147 26.63 -0.98 9.77
C ASP A 147 25.77 -1.92 8.91
N GLY A 148 26.28 -2.32 7.75
CA GLY A 148 25.56 -3.17 6.81
C GLY A 148 25.17 -4.52 7.40
N PHE A 149 26.08 -5.16 8.14
CA PHE A 149 25.82 -6.44 8.79
C PHE A 149 24.85 -6.30 9.97
N ASP A 150 24.95 -5.23 10.75
CA ASP A 150 24.00 -4.94 11.84
C ASP A 150 22.58 -4.81 11.30
N LEU A 151 22.40 -4.19 10.13
CA LEU A 151 21.10 -4.05 9.46
C LEU A 151 20.57 -5.39 8.95
N LEU A 152 21.43 -6.24 8.38
CA LEU A 152 21.07 -7.58 7.95
C LEU A 152 20.62 -8.44 9.13
N ASP A 153 21.36 -8.40 10.24
CA ASP A 153 21.03 -9.08 11.49
C ASP A 153 19.70 -8.55 12.11
N GLU A 154 19.49 -7.24 12.05
CA GLU A 154 18.23 -6.64 12.50
C GLU A 154 17.03 -7.10 11.66
N LEU A 155 17.18 -7.21 10.33
CA LEU A 155 16.15 -7.77 9.43
C LEU A 155 15.82 -9.22 9.79
N GLU A 156 16.83 -10.05 10.06
CA GLU A 156 16.62 -11.44 10.46
C GLU A 156 15.92 -11.56 11.81
N LYS A 157 16.37 -10.81 12.82
CA LYS A 157 15.83 -10.88 14.19
C LYS A 157 14.44 -10.30 14.33
N LYS A 158 14.20 -9.09 13.78
CA LYS A 158 12.93 -8.39 13.95
C LYS A 158 11.86 -8.83 12.96
N LEU A 159 12.25 -9.07 11.70
CA LEU A 159 11.31 -9.46 10.66
C LEU A 159 11.24 -10.97 10.45
N ASN A 160 12.07 -11.75 11.15
CA ASN A 160 12.19 -13.19 10.97
C ASN A 160 12.39 -13.54 9.47
N PHE A 161 13.27 -12.79 8.80
CA PHE A 161 13.66 -13.01 7.42
C PHE A 161 14.81 -13.99 7.31
N LYS A 162 14.93 -14.63 6.15
CA LYS A 162 16.13 -15.29 5.69
C LYS A 162 16.75 -14.42 4.61
N VAL A 163 17.58 -13.46 5.02
CA VAL A 163 18.12 -12.44 4.12
C VAL A 163 19.12 -13.02 3.13
N CYS A 164 19.14 -12.44 1.93
CA CYS A 164 20.09 -12.73 0.88
C CYS A 164 20.60 -11.40 0.28
N PRO A 165 21.76 -10.89 0.70
CA PRO A 165 22.32 -9.67 0.14
C PRO A 165 22.65 -9.84 -1.35
N LEU A 166 22.07 -9.00 -2.19
CA LEU A 166 22.34 -8.94 -3.63
C LEU A 166 23.18 -7.71 -4.02
N SER A 167 23.38 -6.78 -3.11
CA SER A 167 24.38 -5.73 -3.19
C SER A 167 24.92 -5.41 -1.79
N PHE A 168 26.09 -4.80 -1.73
CA PHE A 168 26.69 -4.37 -0.46
C PHE A 168 27.37 -3.01 -0.63
N PRO A 169 27.31 -2.09 0.38
CA PRO A 169 27.87 -0.77 0.28
C PRO A 169 29.40 -0.75 0.41
N ILE A 170 30.04 0.21 -0.24
CA ILE A 170 31.45 0.53 -0.07
C ILE A 170 31.54 1.85 0.69
N GLY A 171 31.76 1.73 2.00
CA GLY A 171 31.65 2.87 2.89
C GLY A 171 30.21 3.33 3.15
N MET A 172 30.07 4.40 3.96
CA MET A 172 28.76 4.97 4.33
C MET A 172 28.95 6.45 4.69
N GLY A 173 27.89 7.26 4.54
CA GLY A 173 27.93 8.68 4.86
C GLY A 173 28.97 9.44 4.04
N TYR A 174 29.93 10.06 4.69
CA TYR A 174 31.02 10.78 4.02
C TYR A 174 32.00 9.86 3.29
N ASP A 175 32.16 8.62 3.77
CA ASP A 175 33.05 7.62 3.19
C ASP A 175 32.36 6.74 2.14
N PHE A 176 31.12 7.07 1.77
CA PHE A 176 30.35 6.32 0.77
C PHE A 176 30.95 6.50 -0.63
N GLN A 177 31.58 5.46 -1.14
CA GLN A 177 32.23 5.43 -2.45
C GLN A 177 31.36 4.78 -3.53
N GLY A 178 30.43 3.88 -3.15
CA GLY A 178 29.60 3.17 -4.10
C GLY A 178 28.97 1.91 -3.56
N ILE A 179 28.58 1.02 -4.47
CA ILE A 179 27.95 -0.26 -4.17
C ILE A 179 28.61 -1.35 -5.00
N TYR A 180 28.90 -2.49 -4.39
CA TYR A 180 29.19 -3.71 -5.12
C TYR A 180 27.92 -4.51 -5.30
N ASN A 181 27.52 -4.75 -6.56
CA ASN A 181 26.37 -5.56 -6.91
C ASN A 181 26.79 -7.04 -7.03
N LEU A 182 26.46 -7.84 -6.02
CA LEU A 182 26.74 -9.26 -5.94
C LEU A 182 25.98 -10.08 -6.98
N TRP A 183 24.79 -9.60 -7.40
CA TRP A 183 23.93 -10.24 -8.39
C TRP A 183 24.52 -10.19 -9.80
N GLU A 184 24.99 -9.02 -10.23
CA GLU A 184 25.54 -8.80 -11.58
C GLU A 184 27.07 -8.81 -11.60
N LYS A 185 27.72 -8.86 -10.44
CA LYS A 185 29.17 -8.77 -10.27
C LYS A 185 29.75 -7.52 -10.91
N ASN A 186 29.21 -6.37 -10.55
CA ASN A 186 29.69 -5.09 -10.99
C ASN A 186 29.83 -4.11 -9.83
N LEU A 187 30.77 -3.17 -10.02
CA LEU A 187 31.05 -2.08 -9.12
C LEU A 187 30.36 -0.83 -9.65
N MET A 188 29.66 -0.12 -8.78
CA MET A 188 29.02 1.15 -9.07
C MET A 188 29.61 2.22 -8.17
N LEU A 189 30.31 3.18 -8.76
CA LEU A 189 31.01 4.22 -8.02
C LEU A 189 30.18 5.51 -7.93
N PHE A 190 30.37 6.22 -6.81
CA PHE A 190 29.78 7.53 -6.55
C PHE A 190 30.73 8.62 -7.04
N GLU A 191 30.34 9.38 -8.07
CA GLU A 191 31.11 10.53 -8.55
C GLU A 191 30.61 11.81 -7.89
N GLU A 192 31.49 12.51 -7.13
CA GLU A 192 31.14 13.74 -6.41
C GLU A 192 30.73 14.91 -7.31
N GLU A 193 31.26 15.01 -8.52
CA GLU A 193 31.04 16.14 -9.43
C GLU A 193 29.66 16.16 -10.09
N ASN A 194 28.95 15.05 -10.11
CA ASN A 194 27.66 14.91 -10.78
C ASN A 194 26.63 14.11 -9.96
N LYS A 195 26.14 14.68 -8.88
CA LYS A 195 25.08 14.11 -7.98
C LYS A 195 23.81 13.60 -8.68
N GLN A 196 23.72 13.63 -10.00
CA GLN A 196 22.57 13.19 -10.79
C GLN A 196 22.90 12.22 -11.93
N ARG A 197 24.16 11.85 -12.15
CA ARG A 197 24.53 10.91 -13.24
C ARG A 197 24.65 9.49 -12.72
N ILE A 198 24.20 8.56 -13.55
CA ILE A 198 24.38 7.12 -13.40
C ILE A 198 25.88 6.86 -13.33
N ALA A 199 26.34 6.33 -12.21
CA ALA A 199 27.73 5.96 -12.03
C ALA A 199 28.18 4.98 -13.11
N ASN A 200 29.42 5.05 -13.55
CA ASN A 200 30.00 4.08 -14.45
C ASN A 200 29.99 2.71 -13.78
N SER A 201 29.25 1.79 -14.35
CA SER A 201 29.24 0.39 -13.89
C SER A 201 30.49 -0.29 -14.45
N VAL A 202 31.36 -0.74 -13.57
CA VAL A 202 32.58 -1.48 -13.93
C VAL A 202 32.38 -2.95 -13.57
N LYS A 203 32.51 -3.84 -14.57
CA LYS A 203 32.39 -5.28 -14.32
C LYS A 203 33.59 -5.79 -13.54
N ILE A 204 33.33 -6.45 -12.42
CA ILE A 204 34.35 -7.03 -11.54
C ILE A 204 33.94 -8.49 -11.29
N ASP A 205 34.44 -9.39 -12.12
CA ASP A 205 34.09 -10.80 -12.05
C ASP A 205 34.67 -11.51 -10.81
N LYS A 206 35.82 -11.05 -10.34
CA LYS A 206 36.49 -11.58 -9.14
C LYS A 206 36.73 -10.45 -8.16
N ILE A 207 36.33 -10.64 -6.93
CA ILE A 207 36.47 -9.64 -5.89
C ILE A 207 37.94 -9.28 -5.57
N ASN A 208 38.90 -10.16 -5.88
CA ASN A 208 40.35 -9.93 -5.74
C ASN A 208 40.97 -9.29 -7.01
N ASP A 209 40.19 -8.67 -7.88
CA ASP A 209 40.70 -7.99 -9.07
C ASP A 209 41.54 -6.78 -8.65
N PRO A 210 42.82 -6.66 -9.10
CA PRO A 210 43.66 -5.49 -8.82
C PRO A 210 43.03 -4.15 -9.20
N LEU A 211 42.13 -4.14 -10.20
CA LEU A 211 41.40 -2.97 -10.64
C LEU A 211 40.59 -2.31 -9.49
N LEU A 212 40.15 -3.10 -8.49
CA LEU A 212 39.48 -2.56 -7.30
C LEU A 212 40.36 -1.57 -6.54
N ASN A 213 41.65 -1.89 -6.38
CA ASN A 213 42.58 -0.99 -5.67
C ASN A 213 42.73 0.37 -6.38
N ASP A 214 42.71 0.36 -7.71
CA ASP A 214 42.80 1.59 -8.51
C ASP A 214 41.50 2.42 -8.44
N LEU A 215 40.33 1.74 -8.30
CA LEU A 215 39.03 2.40 -8.32
C LEU A 215 38.58 2.93 -6.97
N ILE A 216 38.81 2.19 -5.87
CA ILE A 216 38.30 2.52 -4.53
C ILE A 216 39.39 2.68 -3.47
N GLY A 217 40.66 2.46 -3.84
CA GLY A 217 41.78 2.44 -2.94
C GLY A 217 42.00 1.11 -2.23
N GLN A 218 43.25 0.82 -1.85
CA GLN A 218 43.66 -0.46 -1.29
C GLN A 218 42.85 -0.84 -0.03
N THR A 219 42.73 0.08 0.93
CA THR A 219 42.03 -0.18 2.21
C THR A 219 40.54 -0.55 2.01
N ALA A 220 39.86 0.18 1.11
CA ALA A 220 38.44 -0.09 0.82
C ALA A 220 38.27 -1.40 0.04
N ALA A 221 39.19 -1.72 -0.86
CA ALA A 221 39.19 -2.97 -1.61
C ALA A 221 39.43 -4.19 -0.70
N GLU A 222 40.40 -4.12 0.22
CA GLU A 222 40.65 -5.16 1.22
C GLU A 222 39.41 -5.39 2.10
N LYS A 223 38.82 -4.31 2.63
CA LYS A 223 37.60 -4.37 3.43
C LYS A 223 36.42 -4.98 2.65
N LEU A 224 36.20 -4.55 1.42
CA LEU A 224 35.13 -5.10 0.56
C LEU A 224 35.34 -6.60 0.30
N ASN A 225 36.59 -7.05 0.11
CA ASN A 225 36.92 -8.47 -0.06
C ASN A 225 36.51 -9.28 1.16
N GLU A 226 36.91 -8.84 2.37
CA GLU A 226 36.54 -9.49 3.63
C GLU A 226 35.01 -9.55 3.80
N GLU A 227 34.32 -8.42 3.55
CA GLU A 227 32.86 -8.33 3.67
C GLU A 227 32.14 -9.26 2.69
N VAL A 228 32.60 -9.36 1.44
CA VAL A 228 32.01 -10.26 0.43
C VAL A 228 32.31 -11.73 0.74
N GLU A 229 33.48 -12.07 1.31
CA GLU A 229 33.78 -13.41 1.80
C GLU A 229 32.82 -13.80 2.92
N ILE A 230 32.63 -12.96 3.92
CA ILE A 230 31.65 -13.16 5.01
C ILE A 230 30.24 -13.38 4.44
N ILE A 231 29.81 -12.53 3.48
CA ILE A 231 28.50 -12.69 2.85
C ILE A 231 28.35 -14.05 2.18
N ASN A 232 29.36 -14.50 1.45
CA ASN A 232 29.32 -15.79 0.74
C ASN A 232 29.33 -17.01 1.67
N GLU A 233 29.91 -16.88 2.87
CA GLU A 233 29.98 -17.95 3.87
C GLU A 233 28.74 -18.01 4.76
N VAL A 234 28.21 -16.85 5.18
CA VAL A 234 27.16 -16.75 6.19
C VAL A 234 25.76 -16.76 5.57
N TYR A 235 25.59 -16.06 4.45
CA TYR A 235 24.24 -15.89 3.87
C TYR A 235 23.97 -16.90 2.74
N PRO A 236 22.70 -17.32 2.60
CA PRO A 236 22.35 -18.28 1.54
C PRO A 236 22.47 -17.62 0.16
N LYS A 237 22.89 -18.43 -0.82
CA LYS A 237 22.84 -17.99 -2.23
C LYS A 237 21.38 -17.76 -2.64
N PHE A 238 21.17 -16.74 -3.47
CA PHE A 238 19.83 -16.40 -3.94
C PHE A 238 19.20 -17.55 -4.75
N SER A 239 17.97 -17.88 -4.39
CA SER A 239 17.09 -18.82 -5.10
C SER A 239 15.78 -18.13 -5.46
N LYS A 240 15.50 -18.01 -6.76
CA LYS A 240 14.22 -17.44 -7.22
C LYS A 240 13.03 -18.26 -6.73
N GLU A 241 13.16 -19.56 -6.63
CA GLU A 241 12.10 -20.45 -6.14
C GLU A 241 11.81 -20.18 -4.66
N ASP A 242 12.84 -20.04 -3.82
CA ASP A 242 12.68 -19.73 -2.40
C ASP A 242 12.12 -18.31 -2.18
N TYR A 243 12.55 -17.35 -3.00
CA TYR A 243 11.97 -16.00 -3.01
C TYR A 243 10.47 -16.03 -3.31
N LEU A 244 10.05 -16.76 -4.36
CA LEU A 244 8.64 -16.86 -4.73
C LEU A 244 7.78 -17.60 -3.69
N LYS A 245 8.40 -18.48 -2.89
CA LYS A 245 7.77 -19.17 -1.75
C LYS A 245 7.85 -18.36 -0.44
N CYS A 246 8.35 -17.12 -0.48
CA CYS A 246 8.58 -16.27 0.69
C CYS A 246 9.59 -16.80 1.71
N ASN A 247 10.41 -17.79 1.33
CA ASN A 247 11.42 -18.40 2.19
C ASN A 247 12.74 -17.62 2.21
N GLN A 248 12.96 -16.72 1.26
CA GLN A 248 14.18 -15.93 1.12
C GLN A 248 13.85 -14.49 0.72
N GLN A 249 14.54 -13.51 1.30
CA GLN A 249 14.33 -12.09 1.04
C GLN A 249 15.60 -11.45 0.49
N PRO A 250 15.63 -11.11 -0.81
CA PRO A 250 16.73 -10.35 -1.41
C PRO A 250 16.85 -8.96 -0.78
N VAL A 251 18.11 -8.54 -0.50
CA VAL A 251 18.41 -7.23 0.09
C VAL A 251 19.30 -6.44 -0.85
N PHE A 252 18.88 -5.21 -1.16
CA PHE A 252 19.63 -4.22 -1.89
C PHE A 252 19.96 -3.03 -0.98
N PHE A 253 21.14 -2.49 -1.16
CA PHE A 253 21.60 -1.27 -0.52
C PHE A 253 21.64 -0.14 -1.55
N GLY A 254 21.32 1.10 -1.14
CA GLY A 254 21.37 2.23 -2.07
C GLY A 254 21.04 3.58 -1.47
N SER A 255 21.02 4.58 -2.34
CA SER A 255 20.50 5.92 -2.06
C SER A 255 19.56 6.35 -3.16
N ALA A 256 18.27 6.31 -2.88
CA ALA A 256 17.26 6.74 -3.86
C ALA A 256 17.45 8.21 -4.26
N LEU A 257 17.87 9.09 -3.32
CA LEU A 257 18.12 10.50 -3.61
C LEU A 257 19.19 10.68 -4.69
N ASN A 258 20.26 9.91 -4.60
CA ASN A 258 21.43 9.99 -5.47
C ASN A 258 21.42 8.99 -6.63
N ASN A 259 20.29 8.28 -6.86
CA ASN A 259 20.08 7.27 -7.91
C ASN A 259 20.94 6.00 -7.78
N PHE A 260 21.52 5.71 -6.60
CA PHE A 260 22.35 4.52 -6.37
C PHE A 260 21.53 3.29 -6.00
N GLY A 261 21.85 2.16 -6.61
CA GLY A 261 21.21 0.89 -6.35
C GLY A 261 19.76 0.77 -6.86
N VAL A 262 19.18 1.86 -7.39
CA VAL A 262 17.76 1.90 -7.80
C VAL A 262 17.56 1.19 -9.14
N LYS A 263 18.46 1.42 -10.09
CA LYS A 263 18.41 0.75 -11.40
C LYS A 263 18.64 -0.74 -11.25
N GLU A 264 19.60 -1.14 -10.45
CA GLU A 264 19.96 -2.52 -10.13
C GLU A 264 18.81 -3.25 -9.44
N LEU A 265 18.18 -2.57 -8.46
CA LEU A 265 16.94 -3.06 -7.84
C LEU A 265 15.87 -3.30 -8.90
N LEU A 266 15.64 -2.35 -9.81
CA LEU A 266 14.62 -2.47 -10.85
C LEU A 266 14.95 -3.59 -11.85
N ASP A 267 16.20 -3.71 -12.28
CA ASP A 267 16.66 -4.76 -13.20
C ASP A 267 16.54 -6.16 -12.58
N CYS A 268 16.95 -6.32 -11.32
CA CYS A 268 16.73 -7.55 -10.59
C CYS A 268 15.24 -7.82 -10.40
N PHE A 269 14.46 -6.81 -9.96
CA PHE A 269 13.04 -6.94 -9.72
C PHE A 269 12.29 -7.51 -10.93
N ILE A 270 12.48 -6.97 -12.14
CA ILE A 270 11.78 -7.47 -13.33
C ILE A 270 12.15 -8.92 -13.68
N SER A 271 13.34 -9.38 -13.27
CA SER A 271 13.82 -10.75 -13.53
C SER A 271 13.28 -11.77 -12.54
N ILE A 272 13.13 -11.41 -11.25
CA ILE A 272 12.76 -12.33 -10.17
C ILE A 272 11.30 -12.22 -9.73
N ALA A 273 10.69 -11.03 -9.79
CA ALA A 273 9.32 -10.79 -9.31
C ALA A 273 8.30 -11.68 -10.03
N PRO A 274 7.26 -12.15 -9.33
CA PRO A 274 6.24 -12.99 -9.93
C PRO A 274 5.45 -12.25 -11.00
N ALA A 275 5.00 -12.98 -12.01
CA ALA A 275 3.86 -12.60 -12.82
C ALA A 275 2.59 -12.60 -11.92
N PRO A 276 1.45 -12.10 -12.40
CA PRO A 276 0.22 -12.08 -11.60
C PRO A 276 -0.07 -13.43 -10.94
N MET A 277 -0.29 -13.39 -9.62
CA MET A 277 -0.48 -14.58 -8.79
C MET A 277 -1.95 -14.98 -8.67
N ASN A 278 -2.18 -16.22 -8.28
CA ASN A 278 -3.52 -16.72 -7.97
C ASN A 278 -4.15 -15.90 -6.83
N LYS A 279 -5.47 -15.73 -6.87
CA LYS A 279 -6.22 -15.09 -5.78
C LYS A 279 -7.32 -16.02 -5.25
N ILE A 280 -7.57 -15.94 -3.94
CA ILE A 280 -8.54 -16.78 -3.26
C ILE A 280 -9.90 -16.07 -3.29
N SER A 281 -10.94 -16.79 -3.74
CA SER A 281 -12.32 -16.37 -3.58
C SER A 281 -13.02 -17.19 -2.48
N ASP A 282 -14.29 -16.90 -2.23
CA ASP A 282 -15.16 -17.69 -1.34
C ASP A 282 -15.37 -19.11 -1.83
N GLU A 283 -15.43 -19.32 -3.14
CA GLU A 283 -15.75 -20.59 -3.79
C GLU A 283 -14.48 -21.40 -4.16
N ARG A 284 -13.44 -20.72 -4.68
CA ARG A 284 -12.27 -21.38 -5.26
C ARG A 284 -11.05 -20.46 -5.43
N ILE A 285 -9.94 -21.05 -5.81
CA ILE A 285 -8.73 -20.30 -6.24
C ILE A 285 -8.91 -19.89 -7.70
N ILE A 286 -8.75 -18.60 -7.99
CA ILE A 286 -8.82 -18.03 -9.32
C ILE A 286 -7.40 -17.90 -9.89
N LYS A 287 -7.19 -18.46 -11.08
CA LYS A 287 -5.89 -18.42 -11.77
C LYS A 287 -5.86 -17.31 -12.83
N PRO A 288 -4.75 -16.58 -12.99
CA PRO A 288 -4.65 -15.51 -13.97
C PRO A 288 -4.90 -15.95 -15.43
N ASN A 289 -4.56 -17.20 -15.77
CA ASN A 289 -4.70 -17.73 -17.12
C ASN A 289 -6.13 -18.22 -17.48
N GLU A 290 -7.10 -18.08 -16.59
CA GLU A 290 -8.50 -18.38 -16.90
C GLU A 290 -9.03 -17.42 -17.97
N SER A 291 -9.89 -17.93 -18.86
CA SER A 291 -10.42 -17.17 -20.00
C SER A 291 -11.48 -16.14 -19.61
N LYS A 292 -12.25 -16.43 -18.56
CA LYS A 292 -13.33 -15.56 -18.09
C LYS A 292 -12.75 -14.43 -17.21
N PHE A 293 -13.25 -13.22 -17.46
CA PHE A 293 -12.86 -12.06 -16.68
C PHE A 293 -13.36 -12.16 -15.24
N SER A 294 -12.46 -11.85 -14.31
CA SER A 294 -12.79 -11.52 -12.94
C SER A 294 -11.85 -10.43 -12.40
N GLY A 295 -12.36 -9.60 -11.52
CA GLY A 295 -11.61 -8.56 -10.85
C GLY A 295 -12.34 -7.99 -9.65
N PHE A 296 -11.63 -7.33 -8.75
CA PHE A 296 -12.21 -6.77 -7.53
C PHE A 296 -11.75 -5.33 -7.29
N ILE A 297 -12.61 -4.56 -6.62
CA ILE A 297 -12.31 -3.20 -6.19
C ILE A 297 -11.53 -3.26 -4.88
N PHE A 298 -10.28 -2.78 -4.90
CA PHE A 298 -9.47 -2.66 -3.68
C PHE A 298 -9.40 -1.23 -3.15
N LYS A 299 -9.73 -0.23 -3.98
CA LYS A 299 -9.67 1.18 -3.65
C LYS A 299 -10.75 1.97 -4.37
N ILE A 300 -11.29 2.97 -3.69
CA ILE A 300 -12.16 4.00 -4.27
C ILE A 300 -11.58 5.36 -3.90
N HIS A 301 -11.62 6.30 -4.83
CA HIS A 301 -11.21 7.67 -4.61
C HIS A 301 -12.24 8.63 -5.20
N ALA A 302 -12.77 9.54 -4.38
CA ALA A 302 -13.69 10.59 -4.83
C ALA A 302 -12.92 11.90 -5.04
N ASN A 303 -13.41 12.72 -5.97
CA ASN A 303 -12.91 14.07 -6.24
C ASN A 303 -11.40 14.16 -6.53
N MET A 304 -10.86 13.23 -7.33
CA MET A 304 -9.45 13.34 -7.80
C MET A 304 -9.20 14.65 -8.55
N ASP A 305 -10.20 15.16 -9.26
CA ASP A 305 -10.19 16.49 -9.85
C ASP A 305 -11.20 17.36 -9.09
N PRO A 306 -10.77 18.43 -8.38
CA PRO A 306 -11.67 19.33 -7.66
C PRO A 306 -12.72 20.02 -8.56
N LYS A 307 -12.43 20.14 -9.87
CA LYS A 307 -13.33 20.73 -10.87
C LYS A 307 -14.40 19.76 -11.36
N HIS A 308 -14.09 18.45 -11.32
CA HIS A 308 -14.98 17.38 -11.74
C HIS A 308 -15.21 16.48 -10.53
N ARG A 309 -16.45 16.44 -10.05
CA ARG A 309 -16.84 15.60 -8.89
C ARG A 309 -16.89 14.12 -9.28
N ASP A 310 -15.78 13.61 -9.80
CA ASP A 310 -15.64 12.25 -10.25
C ASP A 310 -15.28 11.32 -9.10
N ARG A 311 -15.88 10.14 -9.10
CA ARG A 311 -15.52 9.05 -8.22
C ARG A 311 -14.95 7.92 -9.06
N LEU A 312 -13.75 7.48 -8.71
CA LEU A 312 -13.04 6.40 -9.40
C LEU A 312 -12.92 5.19 -8.48
N ALA A 313 -13.30 4.03 -8.98
CA ALA A 313 -13.04 2.75 -8.37
C ALA A 313 -11.90 2.04 -9.09
N PHE A 314 -10.92 1.53 -8.34
CA PHE A 314 -9.75 0.83 -8.87
C PHE A 314 -9.98 -0.67 -8.81
N ILE A 315 -10.05 -1.28 -9.97
CA ILE A 315 -10.24 -2.73 -10.15
C ILE A 315 -8.90 -3.38 -10.41
N LYS A 316 -8.49 -4.33 -9.57
CA LYS A 316 -7.42 -5.29 -9.87
C LYS A 316 -8.01 -6.38 -10.76
N ILE A 317 -7.41 -6.58 -11.94
CA ILE A 317 -7.80 -7.68 -12.84
C ILE A 317 -7.08 -8.95 -12.36
N VAL A 318 -7.87 -9.99 -12.09
CA VAL A 318 -7.36 -11.26 -11.58
C VAL A 318 -7.27 -12.31 -12.68
N SER A 319 -8.32 -12.45 -13.50
CA SER A 319 -8.39 -13.42 -14.60
C SER A 319 -9.06 -12.84 -15.83
N GLY A 320 -8.88 -13.49 -16.96
CA GLY A 320 -9.49 -13.12 -18.23
C GLY A 320 -9.04 -11.77 -18.75
N LYS A 321 -9.76 -11.23 -19.73
CA LYS A 321 -9.45 -9.97 -20.37
C LYS A 321 -10.54 -8.94 -20.09
N PHE A 322 -10.18 -7.84 -19.46
CA PHE A 322 -11.07 -6.67 -19.39
C PHE A 322 -11.13 -5.97 -20.73
N LYS A 323 -12.34 -5.69 -21.21
CA LYS A 323 -12.59 -4.96 -22.46
C LYS A 323 -13.51 -3.79 -22.23
N ARG A 324 -13.16 -2.64 -22.78
CA ARG A 324 -13.99 -1.44 -22.80
C ARG A 324 -15.37 -1.73 -23.40
N ASN A 325 -16.41 -1.11 -22.86
CA ASN A 325 -17.79 -1.24 -23.31
C ASN A 325 -18.40 -2.66 -23.24
N THR A 326 -17.72 -3.60 -22.58
CA THR A 326 -18.26 -4.93 -22.32
C THR A 326 -19.10 -4.93 -21.05
N PRO A 327 -20.26 -5.60 -21.01
CA PRO A 327 -21.05 -5.69 -19.79
C PRO A 327 -20.46 -6.74 -18.83
N TYR A 328 -20.08 -6.31 -17.63
CA TYR A 328 -19.61 -7.17 -16.53
C TYR A 328 -20.66 -7.27 -15.44
N HIS A 329 -20.81 -8.44 -14.87
CA HIS A 329 -21.73 -8.71 -13.76
C HIS A 329 -21.09 -8.23 -12.45
N HIS A 330 -21.77 -7.33 -11.76
CA HIS A 330 -21.42 -6.90 -10.41
C HIS A 330 -22.09 -7.84 -9.41
N VAL A 331 -21.31 -8.65 -8.69
CA VAL A 331 -21.82 -9.77 -7.89
C VAL A 331 -22.77 -9.31 -6.79
N ARG A 332 -22.38 -8.34 -5.96
CA ARG A 332 -23.20 -7.84 -4.84
C ARG A 332 -24.52 -7.18 -5.29
N LEU A 333 -24.50 -6.42 -6.39
CA LEU A 333 -25.67 -5.68 -6.87
C LEU A 333 -26.54 -6.51 -7.83
N GLU A 334 -26.07 -7.68 -8.26
CA GLU A 334 -26.70 -8.53 -9.27
C GLU A 334 -27.10 -7.79 -10.56
N LYS A 335 -26.28 -6.81 -10.95
CA LYS A 335 -26.50 -5.96 -12.13
C LYS A 335 -25.28 -5.99 -13.06
N LYS A 336 -25.53 -5.70 -14.34
CA LYS A 336 -24.45 -5.56 -15.33
C LYS A 336 -24.07 -4.11 -15.49
N PHE A 337 -22.78 -3.83 -15.49
CA PHE A 337 -22.19 -2.51 -15.73
C PHE A 337 -21.31 -2.53 -16.98
N LYS A 338 -21.33 -1.44 -17.75
CA LYS A 338 -20.45 -1.20 -18.88
C LYS A 338 -19.58 0.01 -18.56
N PHE A 339 -18.30 -0.09 -18.86
CA PHE A 339 -17.34 0.98 -18.63
C PHE A 339 -16.93 1.61 -19.97
N SER A 340 -17.38 2.85 -20.20
CA SER A 340 -17.11 3.59 -21.44
C SER A 340 -15.76 4.27 -21.46
N SER A 341 -15.21 4.63 -20.30
CA SER A 341 -13.95 5.36 -20.15
C SER A 341 -13.10 4.75 -19.03
N PRO A 342 -12.70 3.46 -19.13
CA PRO A 342 -11.78 2.89 -18.16
C PRO A 342 -10.38 3.49 -18.35
N ASN A 343 -9.73 3.85 -17.25
CA ASN A 343 -8.45 4.53 -17.25
C ASN A 343 -7.32 3.65 -16.72
N ALA A 344 -6.18 3.67 -17.37
CA ALA A 344 -4.90 3.32 -16.79
C ALA A 344 -4.15 4.58 -16.33
N PHE A 345 -3.28 4.42 -15.36
CA PHE A 345 -2.55 5.53 -14.74
C PHE A 345 -1.07 5.42 -15.09
N PHE A 346 -0.67 6.01 -16.22
CA PHE A 346 0.72 6.08 -16.63
C PHE A 346 1.36 7.34 -16.05
N ALA A 347 2.08 7.19 -14.93
CA ALA A 347 2.68 8.28 -14.18
C ALA A 347 1.69 9.46 -13.98
N GLU A 348 1.94 10.61 -14.60
CA GLU A 348 1.09 11.81 -14.50
C GLU A 348 -0.16 11.79 -15.41
N LYS A 349 -0.27 10.81 -16.32
CA LYS A 349 -1.32 10.80 -17.34
C LYS A 349 -2.35 9.70 -17.10
N LYS A 350 -3.62 10.07 -17.26
CA LYS A 350 -4.72 9.12 -17.34
C LYS A 350 -4.95 8.79 -18.81
N GLU A 351 -4.90 7.52 -19.17
CA GLU A 351 -5.15 7.06 -20.53
C GLU A 351 -6.33 6.10 -20.56
N ILE A 352 -7.24 6.31 -21.52
CA ILE A 352 -8.36 5.38 -21.74
C ILE A 352 -7.82 4.09 -22.33
N VAL A 353 -8.12 2.96 -21.67
CA VAL A 353 -7.69 1.64 -22.13
C VAL A 353 -8.83 0.89 -22.79
N ASN A 354 -8.55 0.26 -23.93
CA ASN A 354 -9.52 -0.59 -24.63
C ASN A 354 -9.53 -2.02 -24.09
N GLU A 355 -8.36 -2.53 -23.70
CA GLU A 355 -8.16 -3.86 -23.15
C GLU A 355 -7.15 -3.82 -22.00
N SER A 356 -7.36 -4.67 -21.00
CA SER A 356 -6.42 -4.88 -19.89
C SER A 356 -6.44 -6.35 -19.47
N PHE A 357 -5.33 -6.79 -18.86
CA PHE A 357 -5.05 -8.21 -18.62
C PHE A 357 -4.82 -8.47 -17.13
N PRO A 358 -4.83 -9.73 -16.68
CA PRO A 358 -4.51 -10.09 -15.30
C PRO A 358 -3.20 -9.41 -14.82
N GLY A 359 -3.25 -8.84 -13.63
CA GLY A 359 -2.18 -8.02 -13.07
C GLY A 359 -2.36 -6.52 -13.29
N ASP A 360 -3.08 -6.08 -14.32
CA ASP A 360 -3.36 -4.66 -14.52
C ASP A 360 -4.33 -4.12 -13.45
N ILE A 361 -4.25 -2.81 -13.26
CA ILE A 361 -5.19 -2.04 -12.46
C ILE A 361 -5.89 -1.04 -13.38
N VAL A 362 -7.22 -1.04 -13.31
CA VAL A 362 -8.06 -0.17 -14.13
C VAL A 362 -8.93 0.69 -13.23
N GLY A 363 -8.88 2.02 -13.45
CA GLY A 363 -9.81 2.96 -12.82
C GLY A 363 -11.09 3.07 -13.63
N VAL A 364 -12.22 2.86 -12.99
CA VAL A 364 -13.53 2.98 -13.60
C VAL A 364 -14.36 4.04 -12.89
N HIS A 365 -15.16 4.79 -13.67
CA HIS A 365 -16.06 5.77 -13.09
C HIS A 365 -17.15 5.07 -12.26
N ASP A 366 -17.38 5.58 -11.04
CA ASP A 366 -18.40 5.10 -10.12
C ASP A 366 -19.42 6.19 -9.81
N SER A 367 -20.68 5.92 -10.07
CA SER A 367 -21.81 6.80 -9.74
C SER A 367 -22.22 6.78 -8.26
N GLY A 368 -21.43 6.14 -7.38
CA GLY A 368 -21.70 6.04 -5.94
C GLY A 368 -22.33 4.69 -5.51
N ASN A 369 -22.26 3.68 -6.37
CA ASN A 369 -22.83 2.35 -6.10
C ASN A 369 -21.81 1.32 -5.64
N PHE A 370 -20.53 1.54 -5.93
CA PHE A 370 -19.47 0.57 -5.69
C PHE A 370 -18.92 0.69 -4.27
N LYS A 371 -18.48 -0.45 -3.74
CA LYS A 371 -17.79 -0.55 -2.44
C LYS A 371 -16.45 -1.26 -2.63
N ILE A 372 -15.52 -0.98 -1.72
CA ILE A 372 -14.28 -1.76 -1.62
C ILE A 372 -14.67 -3.21 -1.33
N GLY A 373 -14.05 -4.16 -2.04
CA GLY A 373 -14.39 -5.59 -1.99
C GLY A 373 -15.37 -6.05 -3.06
N ASP A 374 -16.06 -5.15 -3.75
CA ASP A 374 -16.98 -5.53 -4.82
C ASP A 374 -16.25 -6.26 -5.95
N THR A 375 -16.86 -7.33 -6.43
CA THR A 375 -16.34 -8.18 -7.49
C THR A 375 -17.13 -8.00 -8.78
N PHE A 376 -16.39 -7.95 -9.89
CA PHE A 376 -16.91 -7.97 -11.26
C PHE A 376 -16.47 -9.24 -11.98
N THR A 377 -17.40 -9.90 -12.68
CA THR A 377 -17.15 -11.14 -13.42
C THR A 377 -17.89 -11.17 -14.76
N GLU A 378 -17.64 -12.19 -15.57
CA GLU A 378 -18.45 -12.53 -16.74
C GLU A 378 -19.63 -13.48 -16.39
N GLY A 379 -20.20 -13.37 -15.18
CA GLY A 379 -21.43 -14.06 -14.76
C GLY A 379 -21.24 -15.07 -13.63
N GLU A 380 -20.01 -15.35 -13.20
CA GLU A 380 -19.71 -16.19 -12.05
C GLU A 380 -20.00 -15.42 -10.75
N LYS A 381 -20.61 -16.07 -9.77
CA LYS A 381 -20.92 -15.46 -8.46
C LYS A 381 -19.82 -15.81 -7.47
N ILE A 382 -18.71 -15.10 -7.53
CA ILE A 382 -17.56 -15.24 -6.62
C ILE A 382 -17.26 -13.93 -5.92
N ILE A 383 -16.71 -13.99 -4.70
CA ILE A 383 -16.27 -12.85 -3.92
C ILE A 383 -14.81 -13.08 -3.51
N PHE A 384 -13.94 -12.13 -3.84
CA PHE A 384 -12.52 -12.21 -3.44
C PHE A 384 -12.37 -11.98 -1.94
N LYS A 385 -11.62 -12.88 -1.28
CA LYS A 385 -11.34 -12.82 0.17
C LYS A 385 -10.11 -11.97 0.50
N GLY A 386 -10.01 -11.60 1.78
CA GLY A 386 -8.79 -11.02 2.33
C GLY A 386 -8.70 -9.49 2.24
N ILE A 387 -9.77 -8.79 1.87
CA ILE A 387 -9.81 -7.32 1.96
C ILE A 387 -10.15 -6.96 3.41
N PRO A 388 -9.20 -6.35 4.17
CA PRO A 388 -9.40 -6.16 5.58
C PRO A 388 -10.34 -4.99 5.88
N SER A 389 -11.17 -5.16 6.91
CA SER A 389 -11.89 -4.09 7.59
C SER A 389 -11.39 -4.01 9.04
N PHE A 390 -11.04 -2.82 9.51
CA PHE A 390 -10.47 -2.62 10.84
C PHE A 390 -11.49 -1.99 11.79
N SER A 391 -11.41 -2.32 13.07
CA SER A 391 -12.13 -1.60 14.11
C SER A 391 -11.43 -0.28 14.39
N PRO A 392 -12.15 0.84 14.43
CA PRO A 392 -11.58 2.13 14.82
C PRO A 392 -11.03 2.12 16.24
N GLU A 393 -10.01 2.96 16.47
CA GLU A 393 -9.39 3.18 17.77
C GLU A 393 -9.71 4.56 18.36
N HIS A 394 -10.06 5.52 17.51
CA HIS A 394 -10.41 6.88 17.90
C HIS A 394 -11.83 7.23 17.44
N PHE A 395 -12.60 7.87 18.30
CA PHE A 395 -13.99 8.21 18.05
C PHE A 395 -14.27 9.66 18.37
N ARG A 396 -14.93 10.37 17.44
CA ARG A 396 -15.36 11.76 17.67
C ARG A 396 -16.75 11.99 17.07
N TYR A 397 -17.55 12.79 17.75
CA TYR A 397 -18.73 13.37 17.11
C TYR A 397 -18.31 14.33 16.03
N ILE A 398 -19.07 14.35 14.92
CA ILE A 398 -18.93 15.35 13.88
C ILE A 398 -20.13 16.29 13.92
N ASN A 399 -19.85 17.57 14.08
CA ASN A 399 -20.84 18.62 14.15
C ASN A 399 -20.76 19.52 12.91
N ASN A 400 -21.92 19.89 12.36
CA ASN A 400 -22.00 20.82 11.24
C ASN A 400 -21.89 22.25 11.78
N LEU A 401 -20.94 23.04 11.24
CA LEU A 401 -20.78 24.47 11.60
C LEU A 401 -21.62 25.39 10.72
N ASP A 402 -22.12 24.91 9.58
CA ASP A 402 -22.96 25.68 8.67
C ASP A 402 -24.24 24.90 8.31
N PRO A 403 -25.37 25.22 8.95
CA PRO A 403 -26.66 24.55 8.67
C PRO A 403 -27.07 24.56 7.19
N MET A 404 -26.68 25.58 6.43
CA MET A 404 -26.99 25.69 4.99
C MET A 404 -26.23 24.65 4.16
N LYS A 405 -25.13 24.11 4.67
CA LYS A 405 -24.28 23.10 4.02
C LYS A 405 -24.54 21.68 4.52
N SER A 406 -25.65 21.43 5.21
CA SER A 406 -25.96 20.11 5.80
C SER A 406 -26.00 18.97 4.76
N LYS A 407 -26.52 19.24 3.56
CA LYS A 407 -26.55 18.24 2.47
C LYS A 407 -25.16 17.93 1.94
N GLN A 408 -24.31 18.95 1.78
CA GLN A 408 -22.93 18.83 1.33
C GLN A 408 -22.10 18.04 2.35
N LEU A 409 -22.24 18.38 3.65
CA LEU A 409 -21.57 17.65 4.73
C LEU A 409 -21.98 16.18 4.75
N ALA A 410 -23.29 15.89 4.68
CA ALA A 410 -23.79 14.52 4.67
C ALA A 410 -23.24 13.72 3.48
N LYS A 411 -23.24 14.33 2.27
CA LYS A 411 -22.69 13.73 1.06
C LYS A 411 -21.18 13.48 1.20
N GLY A 412 -20.43 14.48 1.68
CA GLY A 412 -18.98 14.36 1.87
C GLY A 412 -18.62 13.25 2.85
N ILE A 413 -19.29 13.17 4.00
CA ILE A 413 -19.10 12.11 4.97
C ILE A 413 -19.32 10.74 4.32
N VAL A 414 -20.42 10.52 3.62
CA VAL A 414 -20.71 9.23 2.99
C VAL A 414 -19.64 8.86 1.98
N GLN A 415 -19.22 9.78 1.12
CA GLN A 415 -18.21 9.51 0.10
C GLN A 415 -16.84 9.18 0.71
N LEU A 416 -16.40 9.92 1.74
CA LEU A 416 -15.15 9.63 2.44
C LEU A 416 -15.18 8.28 3.18
N MET A 417 -16.35 7.92 3.74
CA MET A 417 -16.51 6.58 4.35
C MET A 417 -16.49 5.45 3.32
N ASP A 418 -17.00 5.70 2.12
CA ASP A 418 -16.95 4.71 1.04
C ASP A 418 -15.55 4.53 0.46
N GLU A 419 -14.71 5.56 0.52
CA GLU A 419 -13.27 5.45 0.25
C GLU A 419 -12.52 4.63 1.33
N GLY A 420 -13.18 4.38 2.47
CA GLY A 420 -12.59 3.68 3.61
C GLY A 420 -11.61 4.52 4.42
N VAL A 421 -11.68 5.85 4.33
CA VAL A 421 -10.83 6.76 5.13
C VAL A 421 -11.16 6.65 6.62
N ALA A 422 -12.42 6.37 6.97
CA ALA A 422 -12.91 6.18 8.32
C ALA A 422 -14.24 5.40 8.32
N GLN A 423 -14.81 5.20 9.49
CA GLN A 423 -16.11 4.56 9.66
C GLN A 423 -17.12 5.53 10.25
N LEU A 424 -18.38 5.46 9.78
CA LEU A 424 -19.50 6.25 10.27
C LEU A 424 -20.40 5.41 11.16
N PHE A 425 -20.71 5.93 12.34
CA PHE A 425 -21.69 5.39 13.26
C PHE A 425 -22.77 6.44 13.56
N ILE A 426 -24.02 6.03 13.53
CA ILE A 426 -25.16 6.88 13.86
C ILE A 426 -25.78 6.35 15.15
N LEU A 427 -25.71 7.12 16.22
CA LEU A 427 -26.29 6.71 17.51
C LEU A 427 -27.81 6.50 17.41
N GLU A 428 -28.31 5.33 17.87
CA GLU A 428 -29.74 5.03 17.81
C GLU A 428 -30.57 5.97 18.70
N MET A 429 -30.03 6.43 19.82
CA MET A 429 -30.75 7.25 20.79
C MET A 429 -31.08 8.66 20.27
N ASN A 430 -30.17 9.32 19.58
CA ASN A 430 -30.29 10.76 19.24
C ASN A 430 -29.90 11.11 17.79
N GLY A 431 -29.52 10.11 16.97
CA GLY A 431 -29.13 10.32 15.59
C GLY A 431 -27.79 11.07 15.38
N ARG A 432 -27.04 11.37 16.45
CA ARG A 432 -25.72 12.01 16.32
C ARG A 432 -24.76 11.10 15.53
N LYS A 433 -23.95 11.74 14.70
CA LYS A 433 -22.97 11.07 13.87
C LYS A 433 -21.63 11.00 14.61
N VAL A 434 -21.05 9.82 14.64
CA VAL A 434 -19.73 9.54 15.19
C VAL A 434 -18.84 9.06 14.06
N ILE A 435 -17.67 9.65 13.92
CA ILE A 435 -16.60 9.20 13.03
C ILE A 435 -15.62 8.38 13.85
N GLY A 436 -15.35 7.17 13.38
CA GLY A 436 -14.32 6.29 13.93
C GLY A 436 -13.14 6.17 12.98
N THR A 437 -11.92 6.37 13.48
CA THR A 437 -10.67 6.32 12.73
C THR A 437 -9.67 5.38 13.39
N VAL A 438 -8.71 4.88 12.63
CA VAL A 438 -7.57 4.11 13.18
C VAL A 438 -6.55 5.04 13.81
N GLY A 439 -6.33 6.21 13.23
CA GLY A 439 -5.38 7.20 13.74
C GLY A 439 -5.94 8.61 13.84
N ALA A 440 -5.32 9.43 14.68
CA ALA A 440 -5.79 10.78 14.99
C ALA A 440 -5.67 11.76 13.81
N LEU A 441 -4.65 11.61 12.95
CA LEU A 441 -4.46 12.46 11.76
C LEU A 441 -5.59 12.32 10.74
N GLN A 442 -6.27 11.18 10.70
CA GLN A 442 -7.39 10.98 9.78
C GLN A 442 -8.51 12.00 10.00
N PHE A 443 -8.76 12.45 11.24
CA PHE A 443 -9.76 13.49 11.51
C PHE A 443 -9.41 14.82 10.84
N GLU A 444 -8.15 15.20 10.85
CA GLU A 444 -7.68 16.44 10.22
C GLU A 444 -7.80 16.34 8.69
N VAL A 445 -7.45 15.20 8.12
CA VAL A 445 -7.59 14.93 6.69
C VAL A 445 -9.07 14.98 6.28
N ILE A 446 -9.95 14.33 7.03
CA ILE A 446 -11.40 14.33 6.78
C ILE A 446 -11.95 15.76 6.85
N GLN A 447 -11.58 16.53 7.89
CA GLN A 447 -12.01 17.92 8.05
C GLN A 447 -11.55 18.78 6.90
N TYR A 448 -10.28 18.71 6.53
CA TYR A 448 -9.71 19.42 5.39
C TYR A 448 -10.45 19.10 4.09
N ARG A 449 -10.67 17.82 3.80
CA ARG A 449 -11.37 17.37 2.60
C ARG A 449 -12.84 17.81 2.58
N LEU A 450 -13.55 17.72 3.72
CA LEU A 450 -14.93 18.20 3.82
C LEU A 450 -15.03 19.71 3.54
N GLU A 451 -14.08 20.50 4.01
CA GLU A 451 -14.05 21.95 3.79
C GLU A 451 -13.68 22.28 2.33
N HIS A 452 -12.60 21.70 1.79
CA HIS A 452 -12.06 22.13 0.49
C HIS A 452 -12.74 21.42 -0.70
N GLU A 453 -13.13 20.15 -0.57
CA GLU A 453 -13.75 19.40 -1.66
C GLU A 453 -15.28 19.53 -1.67
N TYR A 454 -15.91 19.66 -0.50
CA TYR A 454 -17.37 19.71 -0.37
C TYR A 454 -17.90 21.08 0.06
N GLY A 455 -17.03 22.00 0.46
CA GLY A 455 -17.39 23.35 0.94
C GLY A 455 -18.19 23.30 2.25
N ALA A 456 -17.98 22.27 3.08
CA ALA A 456 -18.73 22.03 4.30
C ALA A 456 -17.82 22.05 5.53
N LYS A 457 -17.91 23.10 6.34
CA LYS A 457 -17.16 23.24 7.58
C LYS A 457 -17.74 22.36 8.68
N CYS A 458 -16.87 21.66 9.39
CA CYS A 458 -17.26 20.82 10.54
C CYS A 458 -16.32 21.02 11.72
N SER A 459 -16.78 20.61 12.89
CA SER A 459 -15.97 20.50 14.10
C SER A 459 -16.10 19.11 14.71
N TYR A 460 -15.12 18.75 15.52
CA TYR A 460 -15.14 17.49 16.27
C TYR A 460 -15.32 17.76 17.76
N GLU A 461 -16.07 16.85 18.39
CA GLU A 461 -16.19 16.76 19.85
C GLU A 461 -15.70 15.39 20.27
N ASN A 462 -14.81 15.32 21.24
CA ASN A 462 -14.24 14.04 21.67
C ASN A 462 -15.31 13.13 22.28
N LEU A 463 -15.21 11.83 21.96
CA LEU A 463 -16.06 10.80 22.50
C LEU A 463 -15.18 9.68 23.05
N ASN A 464 -15.34 9.42 24.33
CA ASN A 464 -14.56 8.40 25.03
C ASN A 464 -15.18 7.01 24.77
N ILE A 465 -14.73 6.35 23.71
CA ILE A 465 -15.09 4.98 23.32
C ILE A 465 -13.80 4.17 23.27
N PHE A 466 -13.84 3.01 23.91
CA PHE A 466 -12.76 2.04 23.91
C PHE A 466 -12.75 1.19 22.63
N LYS A 467 -13.96 0.69 22.21
CA LYS A 467 -14.06 -0.24 21.07
C LYS A 467 -15.45 -0.21 20.45
N ALA A 468 -15.49 -0.35 19.12
CA ALA A 468 -16.72 -0.64 18.37
C ALA A 468 -16.86 -2.16 18.18
N CYS A 469 -18.04 -2.70 18.48
CA CYS A 469 -18.34 -4.12 18.35
C CYS A 469 -19.64 -4.31 17.58
N TRP A 470 -19.60 -5.02 16.46
CA TRP A 470 -20.79 -5.42 15.71
C TRP A 470 -21.49 -6.55 16.42
N VAL A 471 -22.80 -6.41 16.60
CA VAL A 471 -23.61 -7.32 17.41
C VAL A 471 -24.39 -8.27 16.51
N GLU A 472 -24.06 -9.56 16.57
CA GLU A 472 -24.78 -10.64 15.90
C GLU A 472 -25.73 -11.33 16.87
N THR A 473 -26.92 -11.64 16.40
CA THR A 473 -27.92 -12.42 17.13
C THR A 473 -28.67 -13.36 16.16
N GLU A 474 -28.95 -14.58 16.61
CA GLU A 474 -29.73 -15.56 15.83
C GLU A 474 -31.19 -15.10 15.63
N SER A 475 -31.73 -14.35 16.59
CA SER A 475 -33.08 -13.81 16.51
C SER A 475 -33.21 -12.42 17.16
N LYS A 476 -33.71 -11.46 16.39
CA LYS A 476 -34.04 -10.12 16.88
C LYS A 476 -35.20 -10.11 17.91
N LYS A 477 -35.92 -11.22 18.05
CA LYS A 477 -36.99 -11.42 19.04
C LYS A 477 -36.48 -12.06 20.34
N ASN A 478 -35.18 -12.39 20.43
CA ASN A 478 -34.58 -12.93 21.63
C ASN A 478 -34.70 -11.93 22.78
N LYS A 479 -35.13 -12.40 23.95
CA LYS A 479 -35.28 -11.56 25.16
C LYS A 479 -33.97 -10.90 25.56
N GLU A 480 -32.86 -11.63 25.52
CA GLU A 480 -31.55 -11.07 25.82
C GLU A 480 -31.18 -9.90 24.89
N PHE A 481 -31.49 -10.02 23.59
CA PHE A 481 -31.25 -8.94 22.63
C PHE A 481 -32.08 -7.69 22.92
N ILE A 482 -33.36 -7.89 23.31
CA ILE A 482 -34.25 -6.77 23.68
C ILE A 482 -33.73 -6.09 24.97
N ASP A 483 -33.33 -6.88 25.96
CA ASP A 483 -32.82 -6.37 27.24
C ASP A 483 -31.45 -5.68 27.05
N PHE A 484 -30.60 -6.23 26.20
CA PHE A 484 -29.34 -5.59 25.78
C PHE A 484 -29.61 -4.21 25.16
N LYS A 485 -30.53 -4.11 24.21
CA LYS A 485 -30.88 -2.83 23.57
C LYS A 485 -31.41 -1.80 24.57
N LYS A 486 -32.23 -2.21 25.52
CA LYS A 486 -32.71 -1.31 26.58
C LYS A 486 -31.59 -0.83 27.49
N LEU A 487 -30.74 -1.75 27.95
CA LEU A 487 -29.69 -1.45 28.91
C LEU A 487 -28.57 -0.60 28.32
N LYS A 488 -28.20 -0.87 27.06
CA LYS A 488 -27.05 -0.24 26.38
C LYS A 488 -27.47 0.84 25.36
N ASN A 489 -28.71 1.31 25.37
CA ASN A 489 -29.30 2.25 24.42
C ASN A 489 -28.39 3.45 24.10
N LYS A 490 -27.73 4.02 25.12
CA LYS A 490 -26.82 5.19 24.96
C LYS A 490 -25.56 4.87 24.11
N PHE A 491 -25.17 3.61 24.03
CA PHE A 491 -23.95 3.13 23.38
C PHE A 491 -24.24 2.35 22.10
N LEU A 492 -25.52 2.32 21.67
CA LEU A 492 -25.88 1.65 20.43
C LEU A 492 -25.87 2.61 19.26
N ALA A 493 -25.28 2.15 18.19
CA ALA A 493 -25.22 2.85 16.92
C ALA A 493 -25.53 1.93 15.74
N LYS A 494 -25.76 2.52 14.59
CA LYS A 494 -25.79 1.82 13.30
C LYS A 494 -24.61 2.26 12.46
N ASP A 495 -23.95 1.31 11.81
CA ASP A 495 -22.97 1.60 10.79
C ASP A 495 -23.63 2.02 9.45
N LYS A 496 -22.81 2.30 8.42
CA LYS A 496 -23.29 2.67 7.09
C LYS A 496 -24.16 1.59 6.39
N ASN A 497 -24.07 0.33 6.83
CA ASN A 497 -24.84 -0.80 6.32
C ASN A 497 -26.09 -1.11 7.18
N ASN A 498 -26.43 -0.23 8.13
CA ASN A 498 -27.48 -0.42 9.13
C ASN A 498 -27.29 -1.61 10.07
N GLN A 499 -26.06 -2.12 10.21
CA GLN A 499 -25.73 -3.13 11.20
C GLN A 499 -25.67 -2.51 12.58
N LEU A 500 -26.13 -3.25 13.60
CA LEU A 500 -26.08 -2.79 14.99
C LEU A 500 -24.66 -2.86 15.53
N VAL A 501 -24.21 -1.76 16.10
CA VAL A 501 -22.88 -1.62 16.71
C VAL A 501 -23.01 -1.18 18.14
N PHE A 502 -22.31 -1.86 19.04
CA PHE A 502 -22.12 -1.45 20.41
C PHE A 502 -20.80 -0.70 20.55
N LEU A 503 -20.87 0.58 20.91
CA LEU A 503 -19.71 1.46 21.15
C LEU A 503 -19.37 1.40 22.64
N SER A 504 -18.48 0.49 23.04
CA SER A 504 -18.13 0.32 24.45
C SER A 504 -17.18 1.40 24.94
N ASP A 505 -17.45 1.96 26.11
CA ASP A 505 -16.65 3.01 26.76
C ASP A 505 -15.39 2.47 27.47
N SER A 506 -15.36 1.17 27.80
CA SER A 506 -14.21 0.54 28.45
C SER A 506 -14.13 -0.96 28.17
N SER A 507 -12.92 -1.54 28.36
CA SER A 507 -12.73 -3.00 28.27
C SER A 507 -13.58 -3.73 29.31
N PHE A 508 -13.66 -3.21 30.54
CA PHE A 508 -14.49 -3.76 31.61
C PHE A 508 -15.98 -3.78 31.23
N SER A 509 -16.51 -2.66 30.70
CA SER A 509 -17.92 -2.58 30.24
C SER A 509 -18.20 -3.60 29.12
N LEU A 510 -17.24 -3.83 28.22
CA LEU A 510 -17.37 -4.79 27.15
C LEU A 510 -17.43 -6.23 27.70
N GLU A 511 -16.50 -6.61 28.56
CA GLU A 511 -16.47 -7.95 29.15
C GLU A 511 -17.70 -8.25 30.03
N MET A 512 -18.13 -7.30 30.86
CA MET A 512 -19.37 -7.42 31.64
C MET A 512 -20.59 -7.56 30.72
N THR A 513 -20.58 -6.90 29.57
CA THR A 513 -21.68 -7.00 28.60
C THR A 513 -21.72 -8.38 27.95
N LYS A 514 -20.57 -8.93 27.54
CA LYS A 514 -20.46 -10.28 27.00
C LYS A 514 -20.93 -11.35 28.00
N GLN A 515 -20.50 -11.23 29.27
CA GLN A 515 -20.92 -12.16 30.34
C GLN A 515 -22.43 -12.09 30.60
N LYS A 516 -23.01 -10.88 30.57
CA LYS A 516 -24.44 -10.69 30.83
C LYS A 516 -25.35 -11.17 29.68
N PHE A 517 -24.85 -11.16 28.44
CA PHE A 517 -25.60 -11.50 27.24
C PHE A 517 -24.87 -12.56 26.41
N PRO A 518 -24.75 -13.79 26.92
CA PRO A 518 -23.92 -14.84 26.32
C PRO A 518 -24.44 -15.35 24.96
N THR A 519 -25.70 -15.13 24.63
CA THR A 519 -26.27 -15.51 23.31
C THR A 519 -25.94 -14.52 22.23
N LEU A 520 -25.39 -13.33 22.58
CA LEU A 520 -24.97 -12.33 21.61
C LEU A 520 -23.49 -12.48 21.29
N LYS A 521 -23.16 -12.46 20.00
CA LYS A 521 -21.77 -12.45 19.54
C LYS A 521 -21.33 -11.01 19.24
N PHE A 522 -20.14 -10.66 19.71
CA PHE A 522 -19.55 -9.33 19.55
C PHE A 522 -18.31 -9.45 18.65
N HIS A 523 -18.42 -8.94 17.45
CA HIS A 523 -17.36 -8.96 16.45
C HIS A 523 -16.62 -7.63 16.42
N TYR A 524 -15.30 -7.69 16.21
CA TYR A 524 -14.45 -6.50 16.11
C TYR A 524 -14.29 -6.00 14.67
N LYS A 525 -14.97 -6.63 13.73
CA LYS A 525 -14.96 -6.29 12.30
C LYS A 525 -16.39 -6.21 11.80
N SER A 526 -16.63 -5.38 10.78
CA SER A 526 -17.96 -5.23 10.17
C SER A 526 -18.38 -6.40 9.27
N GLU A 527 -17.44 -7.27 8.94
CA GLU A 527 -17.66 -8.48 8.11
C GLU A 527 -17.35 -9.71 8.96
N PHE A 528 -18.36 -10.48 9.24
CA PHE A 528 -18.31 -11.69 10.06
C PHE A 528 -19.18 -12.80 9.47
#